data_1f42181f11de32c5b8d5a24e4f3b2e54
#
_entry.id   1f42181f11de32c5b8d5a24e4f3b2e54
#
_cell.length_a   1.000
_cell.length_b   1.000
_cell.length_c   1.000
_cell.angle_alpha   90.00
_cell.angle_beta   90.00
_cell.angle_gamma   90.00
#
_symmetry.space_group_name_H-M   'P 1'
#
loop_
_entity.id
_entity.type
_entity.pdbx_description
1 polymer ?
#
loop_
_entity_poly.entity_id
_entity_poly.type
_entity_poly.pdbx_seq_one_letter_code
_entity_poly.pdbx_strand_id
1 'polypeptide(L)' 'MEQNPIDVQRHLGGISYPASKDDVVSTARANGAPDEIVRALEGMAGEDYSGPDQVMAALNR' A
#
# COMPACT_ATOMS: atom_id res chain seq x y z
N MET A 1 1.60 3.62 -15.71
CA MET A 1 1.95 2.19 -15.63
C MET A 1 1.20 1.57 -14.47
N GLU A 2 0.66 0.38 -14.69
CA GLU A 2 -0.14 -0.27 -13.68
C GLU A 2 0.71 -0.93 -12.62
N GLN A 3 0.24 -0.85 -11.39
CA GLN A 3 0.90 -1.54 -10.30
C GLN A 3 0.42 -2.99 -10.25
N ASN A 4 1.34 -3.91 -10.10
CA ASN A 4 0.99 -5.31 -9.96
C ASN A 4 0.53 -5.56 -8.52
N PRO A 5 -0.71 -6.04 -8.30
CA PRO A 5 -1.20 -6.27 -6.94
C PRO A 5 -0.30 -7.20 -6.12
N ILE A 6 0.29 -8.18 -6.78
CA ILE A 6 1.17 -9.12 -6.07
C ILE A 6 2.41 -8.40 -5.55
N ASP A 7 2.99 -7.50 -6.35
CA ASP A 7 4.16 -6.73 -5.93
C ASP A 7 3.82 -5.82 -4.76
N VAL A 8 2.66 -5.16 -4.82
CA VAL A 8 2.24 -4.28 -3.74
C VAL A 8 2.04 -5.07 -2.45
N GLN A 9 1.36 -6.21 -2.52
CA GLN A 9 1.15 -7.05 -1.34
C GLN A 9 2.45 -7.57 -0.76
N ARG A 10 3.41 -7.88 -1.62
CA ARG A 10 4.72 -8.34 -1.17
C ARG A 10 5.41 -7.29 -0.32
N HIS A 11 5.28 -6.02 -0.69
CA HIS A 11 5.91 -4.94 0.06
C HIS A 11 5.11 -4.53 1.29
N LEU A 12 3.93 -5.10 1.49
CA LEU A 12 3.13 -4.84 2.67
C LEU A 12 3.16 -6.00 3.65
N GLY A 13 4.05 -6.98 3.44
CA GLY A 13 4.17 -8.11 4.35
C GLY A 13 4.52 -7.64 5.75
N GLY A 14 3.86 -8.21 6.74
CA GLY A 14 4.08 -7.86 8.14
C GLY A 14 3.24 -6.70 8.66
N ILE A 15 2.48 -6.04 7.80
CA ILE A 15 1.64 -4.94 8.24
C ILE A 15 0.46 -5.47 9.05
N SER A 16 0.07 -4.74 10.09
CA SER A 16 -1.07 -5.07 10.92
C SER A 16 -2.28 -4.24 10.55
N TYR A 17 -3.40 -4.88 10.28
CA TYR A 17 -4.64 -4.18 10.00
C TYR A 17 -5.49 -4.09 11.26
N PRO A 18 -6.28 -3.05 11.42
CA PRO A 18 -6.40 -1.91 10.52
C PRO A 18 -5.14 -1.06 10.50
N ALA A 19 -4.81 -0.50 9.34
CA ALA A 19 -3.62 0.30 9.15
C ALA A 19 -3.99 1.65 8.54
N SER A 20 -3.29 2.70 8.98
CA SER A 20 -3.46 4.02 8.36
C SER A 20 -2.67 4.07 7.06
N LYS A 21 -2.94 5.09 6.25
CA LYS A 21 -2.18 5.31 5.03
C LYS A 21 -0.69 5.48 5.35
N ASP A 22 -0.38 6.21 6.43
CA ASP A 22 1.01 6.37 6.86
C ASP A 22 1.65 5.04 7.21
N ASP A 23 0.92 4.16 7.87
CA ASP A 23 1.43 2.83 8.20
C ASP A 23 1.69 2.01 6.94
N VAL A 24 0.79 2.10 5.97
CA VAL A 24 0.93 1.39 4.71
C VAL A 24 2.19 1.88 3.98
N VAL A 25 2.36 3.19 3.87
CA VAL A 25 3.50 3.78 3.20
C VAL A 25 4.80 3.43 3.92
N SER A 26 4.81 3.57 5.24
CA SER A 26 6.00 3.27 6.04
C SER A 26 6.40 1.81 5.90
N THR A 27 5.43 0.90 5.93
CA THR A 27 5.69 -0.53 5.79
C THR A 27 6.28 -0.83 4.42
N ALA A 28 5.71 -0.24 3.38
CA ALA A 28 6.22 -0.45 2.03
C ALA A 28 7.67 0.02 1.90
N ARG A 29 7.99 1.18 2.46
CA ARG A 29 9.36 1.69 2.44
C ARG A 29 10.30 0.76 3.19
N ALA A 30 9.89 0.30 4.36
CA ALA A 30 10.71 -0.60 5.17
C ALA A 30 10.98 -1.91 4.45
N ASN A 31 10.06 -2.34 3.60
CA ASN A 31 10.20 -3.56 2.83
C ASN A 31 10.88 -3.34 1.47
N GLY A 32 11.39 -2.14 1.23
CA GLY A 32 12.16 -1.86 0.03
C GLY A 32 11.35 -1.57 -1.21
N ALA A 33 10.12 -1.08 -1.06
CA ALA A 33 9.28 -0.77 -2.22
C ALA A 33 9.92 0.33 -3.07
N PRO A 34 9.85 0.21 -4.40
CA PRO A 34 10.36 1.27 -5.27
C PRO A 34 9.51 2.53 -5.18
N ASP A 35 10.10 3.66 -5.55
CA ASP A 35 9.44 4.97 -5.45
C ASP A 35 8.09 5.01 -6.13
N GLU A 36 7.92 4.34 -7.27
CA GLU A 36 6.65 4.34 -7.97
C GLU A 36 5.55 3.68 -7.14
N ILE A 37 5.87 2.63 -6.39
CA ILE A 37 4.88 2.01 -5.50
C ILE A 37 4.61 2.93 -4.31
N VAL A 38 5.63 3.51 -3.72
CA VAL A 38 5.46 4.42 -2.59
C VAL A 38 4.58 5.60 -2.98
N ARG A 39 4.81 6.18 -4.14
CA ARG A 39 4.01 7.31 -4.62
C ARG A 39 2.56 6.91 -4.89
N ALA A 40 2.36 5.71 -5.44
CA ALA A 40 1.01 5.21 -5.66
C ALA A 40 0.27 5.06 -4.34
N LEU A 41 0.96 4.55 -3.32
CA LEU A 41 0.36 4.40 -2.00
C LEU A 41 0.04 5.76 -1.37
N GLU A 42 0.93 6.71 -1.52
CA GLU A 42 0.71 8.06 -0.99
C GLU A 42 -0.46 8.76 -1.65
N GLY A 43 -0.74 8.43 -2.91
CA GLY A 43 -1.83 9.02 -3.65
C GLY A 43 -3.18 8.35 -3.47
N MET A 44 -3.24 7.28 -2.67
CA MET A 44 -4.50 6.58 -2.45
C MET A 44 -5.52 7.45 -1.73
N ALA A 45 -6.79 7.21 -2.05
CA ALA A 45 -7.88 7.84 -1.32
C ALA A 45 -8.06 7.14 0.02
N GLY A 46 -8.49 7.91 1.03
CA GLY A 46 -8.77 7.36 2.35
C GLY A 46 -7.59 7.46 3.28
N GLU A 47 -7.83 7.19 4.54
CA GLU A 47 -6.81 7.31 5.57
C GLU A 47 -6.58 6.03 6.33
N ASP A 48 -7.58 5.15 6.39
CA ASP A 48 -7.51 3.89 7.13
C ASP A 48 -7.94 2.74 6.23
N TYR A 49 -7.25 1.63 6.38
CA TYR A 49 -7.54 0.43 5.59
C TYR A 49 -7.70 -0.74 6.54
N SER A 50 -8.81 -1.48 6.37
CA SER A 50 -9.12 -2.62 7.23
C SER A 50 -8.45 -3.90 6.78
N GLY A 51 -7.95 -3.93 5.56
CA GLY A 51 -7.33 -5.12 5.02
C GLY A 51 -6.70 -4.84 3.67
N PRO A 52 -5.96 -5.83 3.12
CA PRO A 52 -5.28 -5.64 1.85
C PRO A 52 -6.22 -5.35 0.68
N ASP A 53 -7.43 -5.84 0.72
CA ASP A 53 -8.41 -5.60 -0.33
C ASP A 53 -8.73 -4.13 -0.47
N GLN A 54 -8.80 -3.41 0.65
CA GLN A 54 -9.08 -1.99 0.62
C GLN A 54 -7.90 -1.21 0.02
N VAL A 55 -6.69 -1.63 0.33
CA VAL A 55 -5.50 -1.02 -0.25
C VAL A 55 -5.50 -1.21 -1.77
N MET A 56 -5.76 -2.42 -2.22
CA MET A 56 -5.79 -2.72 -3.65
C MET A 56 -6.89 -1.94 -4.37
N ALA A 57 -8.06 -1.85 -3.77
CA ALA A 57 -9.18 -1.09 -4.34
C ALA A 57 -8.82 0.38 -4.47
N ALA A 58 -8.13 0.94 -3.49
CA ALA A 58 -7.72 2.34 -3.52
C ALA A 58 -6.68 2.60 -4.61
N LEU A 59 -5.78 1.64 -4.82
CA LEU A 59 -4.76 1.76 -5.85
C LEU A 59 -5.31 1.66 -7.27
N ASN A 60 -6.37 0.93 -7.44
CA ASN A 60 -6.96 0.70 -8.77
C ASN A 60 -7.93 1.77 -9.23
N ARG A 61 -7.98 2.88 -8.57
CA ARG A 61 -8.88 3.97 -8.93
C ARG A 61 -8.34 4.83 -10.04
#